data_90ac766e02677caa5eaecadab93851a5
#
_entry.id   90ac766e02677caa5eaecadab93851a5
#
_cell.length_a   1.000
_cell.length_b   1.000
_cell.length_c   1.000
_cell.angle_alpha   90.00
_cell.angle_beta   90.00
_cell.angle_gamma   90.00
#
_symmetry.space_group_name_H-M   'P 1'
#
loop_
_entity.id
_entity.type
_entity.pdbx_description
1 polymer ?
#
loop_
_entity_poly.entity_id
_entity_poly.type
_entity_poly.pdbx_seq_one_letter_code
_entity_poly.pdbx_strand_id
1 'polypeptide(L)'
;MISVLQNVAIDCADAYELARFWSRVTGRPLHPEDKPGDPEAQVLLTEGPVLHFNQVPEAKTIKNRIHLCLRPDTSREQEVERLLGLGATLVADHRNPDGSGWAILADPEGNEFCVLRSESDRAAMNS
;
A
#
# COMPACT_ATOMS: atom_id res chain seq x y z
N MET A 1 -25.39 5.50 -18.59
CA MET A 1 -25.18 5.42 -17.14
C MET A 1 -23.78 4.93 -16.86
N ILE A 2 -23.21 5.43 -15.78
CA ILE A 2 -21.85 5.09 -15.35
C ILE A 2 -21.87 4.66 -13.89
N SER A 3 -20.78 4.06 -13.44
CA SER A 3 -20.58 3.73 -12.03
C SER A 3 -19.39 4.51 -11.50
N VAL A 4 -19.40 4.78 -10.19
CA VAL A 4 -18.31 5.42 -9.49
C VAL A 4 -17.57 4.33 -8.70
N LEU A 5 -16.24 4.34 -8.75
CA LEU A 5 -15.44 3.44 -7.93
C LEU A 5 -15.51 3.93 -6.48
N GLN A 6 -16.21 3.19 -5.62
CA GLN A 6 -16.43 3.59 -4.23
C GLN A 6 -15.25 3.25 -3.33
N ASN A 7 -14.76 2.01 -3.42
CA ASN A 7 -13.69 1.56 -2.55
C ASN A 7 -12.94 0.38 -3.17
N VAL A 8 -11.76 0.12 -2.66
CA VAL A 8 -11.02 -1.11 -2.94
C VAL A 8 -11.10 -1.96 -1.67
N ALA A 9 -11.66 -3.16 -1.79
CA ALA A 9 -11.77 -4.07 -0.66
C ALA A 9 -10.61 -5.06 -0.70
N ILE A 10 -9.96 -5.24 0.45
CA ILE A 10 -8.82 -6.13 0.62
C ILE A 10 -9.19 -7.13 1.71
N ASP A 11 -9.23 -8.40 1.36
CA ASP A 11 -9.49 -9.48 2.32
C ASP A 11 -8.21 -9.78 3.09
N CYS A 12 -8.34 -10.02 4.39
CA CYS A 12 -7.18 -10.16 5.27
C CYS A 12 -7.52 -10.99 6.50
N ALA A 13 -6.50 -11.35 7.27
CA ALA A 13 -6.67 -12.08 8.51
C ALA A 13 -7.00 -11.15 9.68
N ASP A 14 -6.43 -9.95 9.71
CA ASP A 14 -6.64 -8.97 10.78
C ASP A 14 -6.89 -7.60 10.15
N ALA A 15 -8.17 -7.23 10.04
CA ALA A 15 -8.57 -6.02 9.33
C ALA A 15 -8.02 -4.75 9.97
N TYR A 16 -8.10 -4.64 11.30
CA TYR A 16 -7.64 -3.42 11.98
C TYR A 16 -6.12 -3.23 11.84
N GLU A 17 -5.34 -4.29 12.08
CA GLU A 17 -3.89 -4.19 12.01
C GLU A 17 -3.39 -3.92 10.60
N LEU A 18 -4.03 -4.51 9.59
CA LEU A 18 -3.66 -4.24 8.21
C LEU A 18 -4.05 -2.81 7.81
N ALA A 19 -5.23 -2.35 8.20
CA ALA A 19 -5.64 -0.96 7.97
C ALA A 19 -4.68 0.01 8.66
N ARG A 20 -4.22 -0.32 9.86
CA ARG A 20 -3.26 0.50 10.59
C ARG A 20 -1.93 0.61 9.84
N PHE A 21 -1.44 -0.47 9.25
CA PHE A 21 -0.26 -0.43 8.40
C PHE A 21 -0.47 0.54 7.22
N TRP A 22 -1.57 0.38 6.49
CA TRP A 22 -1.85 1.22 5.31
C TRP A 22 -2.14 2.67 5.70
N SER A 23 -2.68 2.92 6.89
CA SER A 23 -2.83 4.26 7.45
C SER A 23 -1.46 4.94 7.59
N ARG A 24 -0.46 4.21 8.07
CA ARG A 24 0.90 4.73 8.20
C ARG A 24 1.59 4.92 6.85
N VAL A 25 1.35 4.02 5.90
CA VAL A 25 1.90 4.13 4.56
C VAL A 25 1.40 5.40 3.87
N THR A 26 0.10 5.64 3.92
CA THR A 26 -0.55 6.74 3.20
C THR A 26 -0.56 8.05 3.98
N GLY A 27 -0.31 8.02 5.30
CA GLY A 27 -0.46 9.18 6.16
C GLY A 27 -1.91 9.58 6.36
N ARG A 28 -2.87 8.70 6.04
CA ARG A 28 -4.28 9.00 6.13
C ARG A 28 -4.93 8.30 7.33
N PRO A 29 -6.03 8.86 7.86
CA PRO A 29 -6.62 8.33 9.10
C PRO A 29 -7.40 7.05 8.85
N LEU A 30 -7.48 6.24 9.91
CA LEU A 30 -8.47 5.17 10.01
C LEU A 30 -9.86 5.79 10.21
N HIS A 31 -10.90 5.04 9.87
CA HIS A 31 -12.26 5.45 10.20
C HIS A 31 -12.38 5.59 11.73
N PRO A 32 -13.03 6.67 12.23
CA PRO A 32 -13.04 6.95 13.69
C PRO A 32 -13.68 5.85 14.55
N GLU A 33 -14.57 5.05 13.96
CA GLU A 33 -15.27 3.99 14.70
C GLU A 33 -14.53 2.64 14.68
N ASP A 34 -13.45 2.53 13.90
CA ASP A 34 -12.69 1.28 13.81
C ASP A 34 -11.88 1.02 15.08
N LYS A 35 -11.91 -0.23 15.53
CA LYS A 35 -11.25 -0.67 16.78
C LYS A 35 -10.50 -1.98 16.54
N PRO A 36 -9.45 -2.26 17.35
CA PRO A 36 -8.78 -3.54 17.29
C PRO A 36 -9.77 -4.71 17.42
N GLY A 37 -9.63 -5.70 16.57
CA GLY A 37 -10.49 -6.88 16.58
C GLY A 37 -11.75 -6.78 15.74
N ASP A 38 -12.04 -5.59 15.18
CA ASP A 38 -13.21 -5.44 14.32
C ASP A 38 -13.07 -6.28 13.05
N PRO A 39 -14.19 -6.81 12.53
CA PRO A 39 -14.14 -7.61 11.29
C PRO A 39 -13.93 -6.76 10.04
N GLU A 40 -14.08 -5.46 10.13
CA GLU A 40 -13.88 -4.51 9.03
C GLU A 40 -13.14 -3.29 9.54
N ALA A 41 -12.34 -2.67 8.66
CA ALA A 41 -11.65 -1.43 8.95
C ALA A 41 -11.41 -0.67 7.65
N GLN A 42 -11.25 0.65 7.73
CA GLN A 42 -11.08 1.50 6.56
C GLN A 42 -9.95 2.51 6.75
N VAL A 43 -9.26 2.82 5.66
CA VAL A 43 -8.38 3.98 5.56
C VAL A 43 -9.04 4.99 4.64
N LEU A 44 -9.23 6.20 5.15
CA LEU A 44 -9.96 7.27 4.45
C LEU A 44 -8.98 8.12 3.64
N LEU A 45 -8.89 7.87 2.34
CA LEU A 45 -8.03 8.63 1.45
C LEU A 45 -8.70 9.95 1.06
N THR A 46 -7.89 11.02 0.91
CA THR A 46 -8.41 12.31 0.43
C THR A 46 -8.69 12.29 -1.06
N GLU A 47 -7.89 11.52 -1.80
CA GLU A 47 -8.07 11.34 -3.23
C GLU A 47 -8.13 9.87 -3.52
N GLY A 48 -9.03 9.50 -4.40
CA GLY A 48 -9.23 8.12 -4.78
C GLY A 48 -10.18 7.38 -3.84
N PRO A 49 -10.37 6.09 -4.06
CA PRO A 49 -11.32 5.27 -3.31
C PRO A 49 -10.80 4.97 -1.90
N VAL A 50 -11.75 4.74 -0.99
CA VAL A 50 -11.45 4.26 0.36
C VAL A 50 -10.79 2.88 0.27
N LEU A 51 -9.80 2.62 1.11
CA LEU A 51 -9.27 1.26 1.31
C LEU A 51 -10.09 0.60 2.41
N HIS A 52 -10.76 -0.49 2.07
CA HIS A 52 -11.65 -1.21 2.97
C HIS A 52 -11.07 -2.61 3.21
N PHE A 53 -10.90 -2.97 4.48
CA PHE A 53 -10.27 -4.23 4.86
C PHE A 53 -11.33 -5.12 5.50
N ASN A 54 -11.46 -6.35 4.97
CA ASN A 54 -12.43 -7.34 5.44
C ASN A 54 -11.70 -8.54 6.03
N GLN A 55 -12.04 -8.90 7.25
CA GLN A 55 -11.49 -10.09 7.87
C GLN A 55 -12.15 -11.34 7.28
N VAL A 56 -11.31 -12.26 6.78
CA VAL A 56 -11.77 -13.50 6.15
C VAL A 56 -10.98 -14.67 6.73
N PRO A 57 -11.55 -15.89 6.73
CA PRO A 57 -10.83 -17.06 7.25
C PRO A 57 -9.77 -17.62 6.31
N GLU A 58 -9.87 -17.32 5.01
CA GLU A 58 -8.93 -17.83 4.02
C GLU A 58 -7.61 -17.08 4.05
N ALA A 59 -6.48 -17.78 4.12
CA ALA A 59 -5.17 -17.16 4.02
C ALA A 59 -4.82 -16.85 2.58
N LYS A 60 -3.99 -15.83 2.39
CA LYS A 60 -3.45 -15.53 1.07
C LYS A 60 -2.41 -16.59 0.70
N THR A 61 -2.62 -17.28 -0.43
CA THR A 61 -1.74 -18.36 -0.87
C THR A 61 -1.14 -18.15 -2.25
N ILE A 62 -1.72 -17.28 -3.08
CA ILE A 62 -1.27 -17.03 -4.45
C ILE A 62 -0.96 -15.54 -4.63
N LYS A 63 -0.25 -15.23 -5.71
CA LYS A 63 0.09 -13.85 -6.06
C LYS A 63 -1.18 -13.03 -6.32
N ASN A 64 -1.21 -11.79 -5.82
CA ASN A 64 -2.30 -10.86 -6.11
C ASN A 64 -2.34 -10.54 -7.60
N ARG A 65 -3.54 -10.52 -8.17
CA ARG A 65 -3.75 -10.12 -9.57
C ARG A 65 -3.85 -8.60 -9.69
N ILE A 66 -4.31 -7.93 -8.62
CA ILE A 66 -4.40 -6.47 -8.54
C ILE A 66 -3.47 -6.04 -7.41
N HIS A 67 -2.66 -5.03 -7.66
CA HIS A 67 -1.77 -4.48 -6.65
C HIS A 67 -1.75 -2.96 -6.72
N LEU A 68 -1.59 -2.35 -5.55
CA LEU A 68 -1.52 -0.90 -5.43
C LEU A 68 -0.13 -0.45 -5.86
N CYS A 69 -0.05 0.74 -6.46
CA CYS A 69 1.20 1.37 -6.84
C CYS A 69 1.30 2.71 -6.14
N LEU A 70 2.40 2.92 -5.43
CA LEU A 70 2.61 4.12 -4.62
C LEU A 70 3.61 5.03 -5.29
N ARG A 71 3.31 6.33 -5.29
CA ARG A 71 4.26 7.38 -5.66
C ARG A 71 4.63 8.14 -4.38
N PRO A 72 5.85 7.97 -3.87
CA PRO A 72 6.23 8.65 -2.63
C PRO A 72 6.44 10.14 -2.85
N ASP A 73 6.39 10.91 -1.77
CA ASP A 73 6.71 12.34 -1.77
C ASP A 73 8.19 12.61 -1.47
N THR A 74 8.92 11.56 -1.10
CA THR A 74 10.38 11.60 -0.92
C THR A 74 11.02 10.69 -1.98
N SER A 75 12.33 10.45 -1.90
CA SER A 75 12.96 9.53 -2.84
C SER A 75 12.41 8.12 -2.65
N ARG A 76 12.39 7.35 -3.75
CA ARG A 76 11.94 5.96 -3.70
C ARG A 76 12.77 5.15 -2.71
N GLU A 77 14.09 5.36 -2.65
CA GLU A 77 14.97 4.64 -1.75
C GLU A 77 14.64 4.91 -0.29
N GLN A 78 14.37 6.17 0.06
CA GLN A 78 13.98 6.54 1.42
C GLN A 78 12.62 5.93 1.77
N GLU A 79 11.68 5.93 0.83
CA GLU A 79 10.37 5.37 1.07
C GLU A 79 10.42 3.85 1.24
N VAL A 80 11.19 3.15 0.43
CA VAL A 80 11.37 1.70 0.60
C VAL A 80 11.89 1.40 2.01
N GLU A 81 12.91 2.12 2.47
CA GLU A 81 13.44 1.93 3.83
C GLU A 81 12.39 2.21 4.90
N ARG A 82 11.61 3.27 4.73
CA ARG A 82 10.54 3.60 5.68
C ARG A 82 9.51 2.47 5.76
N LEU A 83 9.08 1.95 4.61
CA LEU A 83 8.06 0.90 4.56
C LEU A 83 8.58 -0.41 5.15
N LEU A 84 9.84 -0.76 4.92
CA LEU A 84 10.44 -1.92 5.56
C LEU A 84 10.43 -1.77 7.08
N GLY A 85 10.69 -0.56 7.59
CA GLY A 85 10.61 -0.27 9.02
C GLY A 85 9.20 -0.36 9.58
N LEU A 86 8.16 -0.19 8.75
CA LEU A 86 6.76 -0.31 9.18
C LEU A 86 6.25 -1.76 9.17
N GLY A 87 7.02 -2.69 8.60
CA GLY A 87 6.63 -4.10 8.57
C GLY A 87 6.43 -4.69 7.19
N ALA A 88 6.70 -3.94 6.12
CA ALA A 88 6.69 -4.48 4.77
C ALA A 88 7.94 -5.33 4.53
N THR A 89 7.89 -6.20 3.53
CA THR A 89 9.04 -7.00 3.10
C THR A 89 9.31 -6.75 1.63
N LEU A 90 10.58 -6.83 1.21
CA LEU A 90 10.97 -6.69 -0.17
C LEU A 90 10.74 -8.02 -0.90
N VAL A 91 9.93 -7.99 -1.96
CA VAL A 91 9.59 -9.17 -2.75
C VAL A 91 10.48 -9.28 -3.99
N ALA A 92 10.62 -8.18 -4.73
CA ALA A 92 11.44 -8.13 -5.93
C ALA A 92 11.93 -6.70 -6.16
N ASP A 93 13.15 -6.58 -6.66
CA ASP A 93 13.76 -5.28 -6.88
C ASP A 93 13.99 -5.10 -8.38
N HIS A 94 13.20 -4.23 -8.99
CA HIS A 94 13.31 -3.86 -10.39
C HIS A 94 13.84 -2.45 -10.55
N ARG A 95 14.53 -1.93 -9.52
CA ARG A 95 15.15 -0.61 -9.58
C ARG A 95 16.43 -0.70 -10.41
N ASN A 96 16.57 0.23 -11.34
CA ASN A 96 17.72 0.29 -12.22
C ASN A 96 18.75 1.31 -11.70
N PRO A 97 20.04 1.14 -12.03
CA PRO A 97 21.07 2.09 -11.60
C PRO A 97 20.86 3.51 -12.09
N ASP A 98 20.13 3.70 -13.21
CA ASP A 98 19.84 5.02 -13.76
C ASP A 98 18.67 5.72 -13.04
N GLY A 99 18.08 5.09 -12.02
CA GLY A 99 16.95 5.66 -11.27
C GLY A 99 15.58 5.27 -11.78
N SER A 100 15.49 4.58 -12.91
CA SER A 100 14.21 4.05 -13.40
C SER A 100 13.83 2.77 -12.68
N GLY A 101 12.65 2.24 -13.01
CA GLY A 101 12.17 0.99 -12.45
C GLY A 101 11.33 1.19 -11.20
N TRP A 102 11.14 0.11 -10.46
CA TRP A 102 10.27 0.11 -9.27
C TRP A 102 10.72 -0.99 -8.30
N ALA A 103 10.19 -0.93 -7.08
CA ALA A 103 10.37 -1.98 -6.09
C ALA A 103 9.01 -2.63 -5.81
N ILE A 104 8.99 -3.95 -5.65
CA ILE A 104 7.81 -4.69 -5.23
C ILE A 104 8.01 -5.12 -3.79
N LEU A 105 7.08 -4.69 -2.93
CA LEU A 105 7.06 -5.05 -1.53
C LEU A 105 5.79 -5.83 -1.23
N ALA A 106 5.75 -6.45 -0.05
CA ALA A 106 4.54 -7.08 0.46
C ALA A 106 4.17 -6.41 1.79
N ASP A 107 2.87 -6.23 2.01
CA ASP A 107 2.39 -5.75 3.30
C ASP A 107 2.50 -6.86 4.36
N PRO A 108 2.19 -6.60 5.64
CA PRO A 108 2.34 -7.61 6.69
C PRO A 108 1.55 -8.90 6.47
N GLU A 109 0.55 -8.90 5.59
CA GLU A 109 -0.21 -10.09 5.24
C GLU A 109 0.16 -10.67 3.88
N GLY A 110 1.22 -10.18 3.27
CA GLY A 110 1.74 -10.74 2.02
C GLY A 110 1.15 -10.15 0.76
N ASN A 111 0.34 -9.09 0.84
CA ASN A 111 -0.21 -8.44 -0.36
C ASN A 111 0.87 -7.64 -1.05
N GLU A 112 1.15 -7.95 -2.31
CA GLU A 112 2.18 -7.27 -3.09
C GLU A 112 1.72 -5.87 -3.50
N PHE A 113 2.62 -4.91 -3.42
CA PHE A 113 2.39 -3.55 -3.90
C PHE A 113 3.71 -3.00 -4.46
N CYS A 114 3.60 -1.96 -5.30
CA CYS A 114 4.76 -1.38 -5.96
C CYS A 114 5.07 0.01 -5.40
N VAL A 115 6.35 0.33 -5.28
CA VAL A 115 6.82 1.67 -4.97
C VAL A 115 7.51 2.20 -6.22
N LEU A 116 6.94 3.27 -6.78
CA LEU A 116 7.41 3.90 -8.00
C LEU A 116 8.38 5.04 -7.63
N ARG A 117 9.08 5.56 -8.62
CA ARG A 117 9.91 6.75 -8.40
C ARG A 117 9.03 7.96 -8.09
N SER A 118 9.55 8.84 -7.25
CA SER A 118 8.89 10.10 -6.91
C SER A 118 9.06 11.13 -8.03
N GLU A 119 8.41 12.26 -7.89
CA GLU A 119 8.62 13.38 -8.83
C GLU A 119 10.05 13.94 -8.74
N SER A 120 10.61 14.00 -7.53
CA SER A 120 12.00 14.44 -7.36
C SER A 120 12.99 13.44 -7.96
N ASP A 121 12.75 12.14 -7.87
CA ASP A 121 13.56 11.12 -8.54
C ASP A 121 13.50 11.31 -10.04
N ARG A 122 12.32 11.57 -10.57
CA ARG A 122 12.10 11.78 -12.00
C ARG A 122 12.81 13.05 -12.49
N ALA A 123 12.76 14.11 -11.71
CA ALA A 123 13.44 15.37 -12.04
C ALA A 123 14.97 15.19 -12.05
N ALA A 124 15.52 14.43 -11.10
CA ALA A 124 16.95 14.16 -11.03
C ALA A 124 17.44 13.37 -12.25
N MET A 125 16.60 12.48 -12.80
CA MET A 125 16.94 11.70 -14.00
C MET A 125 17.02 12.58 -15.25
N ASN A 126 16.33 13.70 -15.27
CA ASN A 126 16.23 14.59 -16.43
C ASN A 126 17.24 15.76 -16.39
N SER A 127 18.06 15.81 -15.36
CA SER A 127 19.04 16.91 -15.19
C SER A 127 20.44 16.57 -15.68
#